data_d840565dd508533e9284054c1a676fcf
#
_entry.id   d840565dd508533e9284054c1a676fcf
#
_cell.length_a   1.000
_cell.length_b   1.000
_cell.length_c   1.000
_cell.angle_alpha   90.00
_cell.angle_beta   90.00
_cell.angle_gamma   90.00
#
_symmetry.space_group_name_H-M   'P 1'
#
loop_
_entity.id
_entity.type
_entity.pdbx_description
1 polymer ?
#
loop_
_entity_poly.entity_id
_entity_poly.type
_entity_poly.pdbx_seq_one_letter_code
_entity_poly.pdbx_strand_id
1 'polypeptide(L)'
;VALAGNPNVGKSTVFNRLTGLRQHTGNWPGKTVERAEGYFSQAGQRFRLVDLPGTYSLAADSPEEEVAGAFLQSGQADAVIVVVDASCLRRGLILALQLRQQTQRLVLCVNLMDEAARRGITPQTERLGQLLDVPVVATAARSGKGLAELRHQAAEVCRREPWEDGWRLTYAPPVEAALGLLETGMSRRR
;
A
#
# COMPACT_ATOMS: atom_id res chain seq x y z
N VAL A 1 0.67 9.29 6.47
CA VAL A 1 0.54 7.91 5.97
C VAL A 1 -0.50 7.87 4.87
N ALA A 2 -0.20 7.22 3.74
CA ALA A 2 -1.17 6.95 2.68
C ALA A 2 -1.81 5.56 2.89
N LEU A 3 -3.11 5.44 2.58
CA LEU A 3 -3.81 4.16 2.52
C LEU A 3 -4.17 3.87 1.08
N ALA A 4 -3.56 2.84 0.49
CA ALA A 4 -3.75 2.40 -0.88
C ALA A 4 -4.38 1.00 -0.92
N GLY A 5 -4.95 0.62 -2.03
CA GLY A 5 -5.50 -0.73 -2.25
C GLY A 5 -6.52 -0.77 -3.36
N ASN A 6 -6.77 -1.97 -3.85
CA ASN A 6 -7.74 -2.18 -4.90
C ASN A 6 -9.19 -1.87 -4.43
N PRO A 7 -10.12 -1.61 -5.34
CA PRO A 7 -11.53 -1.55 -4.97
C PRO A 7 -12.01 -2.83 -4.27
N ASN A 8 -12.90 -2.67 -3.28
CA ASN A 8 -13.57 -3.76 -2.54
C ASN A 8 -12.68 -4.65 -1.65
N VAL A 9 -11.44 -4.27 -1.37
CA VAL A 9 -10.56 -5.00 -0.41
C VAL A 9 -10.83 -4.63 1.06
N GLY A 10 -11.87 -3.82 1.31
CA GLY A 10 -12.20 -3.33 2.66
C GLY A 10 -11.37 -2.14 3.11
N LYS A 11 -10.76 -1.39 2.17
CA LYS A 11 -9.92 -0.21 2.43
C LYS A 11 -10.64 0.82 3.30
N SER A 12 -11.86 1.22 2.95
CA SER A 12 -12.66 2.19 3.73
C SER A 12 -13.02 1.67 5.13
N THR A 13 -13.18 0.35 5.29
CA THR A 13 -13.38 -0.24 6.63
C THR A 13 -12.10 -0.11 7.47
N VAL A 14 -10.94 -0.40 6.90
CA VAL A 14 -9.64 -0.20 7.57
C VAL A 14 -9.47 1.26 7.94
N PHE A 15 -9.70 2.19 7.00
CA PHE A 15 -9.62 3.63 7.24
C PHE A 15 -10.50 4.07 8.41
N ASN A 16 -11.79 3.74 8.37
CA ASN A 16 -12.76 4.12 9.41
C ASN A 16 -12.40 3.55 10.78
N ARG A 17 -11.91 2.32 10.82
CA ARG A 17 -11.49 1.67 12.07
C ARG A 17 -10.20 2.25 12.65
N LEU A 18 -9.26 2.67 11.81
CA LEU A 18 -8.02 3.32 12.24
C LEU A 18 -8.29 4.73 12.77
N THR A 19 -9.14 5.51 12.08
CA THR A 19 -9.43 6.92 12.40
C THR A 19 -10.56 7.11 13.40
N GLY A 20 -11.30 6.07 13.75
CA GLY A 20 -12.46 6.14 14.65
C GLY A 20 -13.62 6.97 14.06
N LEU A 21 -13.82 6.90 12.73
CA LEU A 21 -14.84 7.66 11.97
C LEU A 21 -14.66 9.20 12.02
N ARG A 22 -13.54 9.67 12.54
CA ARG A 22 -13.17 11.09 12.53
C ARG A 22 -12.44 11.41 11.24
N GLN A 23 -13.18 11.71 10.19
CA GLN A 23 -12.65 11.98 8.87
C GLN A 23 -13.13 13.33 8.34
N HIS A 24 -12.30 13.94 7.53
CA HIS A 24 -12.67 15.06 6.66
C HIS A 24 -12.78 14.51 5.24
N THR A 25 -13.91 14.76 4.60
CA THR A 25 -14.14 14.38 3.21
C THR A 25 -14.15 15.62 2.33
N GLY A 26 -13.70 15.47 1.10
CA GLY A 26 -13.67 16.52 0.09
C GLY A 26 -13.32 15.90 -1.25
N ASN A 27 -12.96 16.71 -2.21
CA ASN A 27 -12.44 16.24 -3.50
C ASN A 27 -10.93 16.52 -3.60
N TRP A 28 -10.24 15.72 -4.38
CA TRP A 28 -8.86 16.02 -4.76
C TRP A 28 -8.82 17.32 -5.57
N PRO A 29 -7.83 18.21 -5.37
CA PRO A 29 -7.74 19.49 -6.04
C PRO A 29 -7.84 19.34 -7.58
N GLY A 30 -8.81 20.01 -8.19
CA GLY A 30 -9.03 19.98 -9.63
C GLY A 30 -9.56 18.66 -10.21
N LYS A 31 -10.02 17.73 -9.37
CA LYS A 31 -10.58 16.43 -9.77
C LYS A 31 -11.95 16.19 -9.10
N THR A 32 -12.78 15.37 -9.75
CA THR A 32 -14.08 14.91 -9.20
C THR A 32 -13.93 13.70 -8.27
N VAL A 33 -12.69 13.28 -7.99
CA VAL A 33 -12.36 12.13 -7.18
C VAL A 33 -12.43 12.49 -5.69
N GLU A 34 -13.11 11.66 -4.90
CA GLU A 34 -13.26 11.85 -3.45
C GLU A 34 -11.93 11.68 -2.73
N ARG A 35 -11.72 12.53 -1.71
CA ARG A 35 -10.61 12.49 -0.79
C ARG A 35 -11.12 12.35 0.64
N ALA A 36 -10.62 11.39 1.38
CA ALA A 36 -10.86 11.26 2.81
C ALA A 36 -9.54 11.34 3.58
N GLU A 37 -9.56 12.12 4.66
CA GLU A 37 -8.44 12.23 5.60
C GLU A 37 -8.92 12.03 7.01
N GLY A 38 -8.09 11.40 7.82
CA GLY A 38 -8.35 11.20 9.23
C GLY A 38 -7.06 11.07 10.01
N TYR A 39 -7.18 10.78 11.29
CA TYR A 39 -6.03 10.68 12.18
C TYR A 39 -6.13 9.44 13.05
N PHE A 40 -4.99 8.81 13.29
CA PHE A 40 -4.84 7.81 14.35
C PHE A 40 -3.67 8.17 15.25
N SER A 41 -3.64 7.59 16.45
CA SER A 41 -2.54 7.81 17.39
C SER A 41 -1.88 6.47 17.73
N GLN A 42 -0.55 6.49 17.83
CA GLN A 42 0.27 5.35 18.25
C GLN A 42 1.44 5.85 19.10
N ALA A 43 1.62 5.27 20.28
CA ALA A 43 2.71 5.63 21.22
C ALA A 43 2.80 7.15 21.48
N GLY A 44 1.66 7.83 21.70
CA GLY A 44 1.60 9.26 21.95
C GLY A 44 1.78 10.17 20.73
N GLN A 45 2.12 9.62 19.58
CA GLN A 45 2.29 10.34 18.32
C GLN A 45 1.01 10.27 17.47
N ARG A 46 0.67 11.38 16.81
CA ARG A 46 -0.50 11.50 15.93
C ARG A 46 -0.07 11.40 14.47
N PHE A 47 -0.73 10.53 13.71
CA PHE A 47 -0.49 10.30 12.30
C PHE A 47 -1.70 10.72 11.47
N ARG A 48 -1.46 11.48 10.41
CA ARG A 48 -2.47 11.77 9.39
C ARG A 48 -2.57 10.58 8.44
N LEU A 49 -3.77 10.07 8.24
CA LEU A 49 -4.07 9.00 7.29
C LEU A 49 -4.87 9.59 6.13
N VAL A 50 -4.36 9.42 4.91
CA VAL A 50 -5.00 9.88 3.67
C VAL A 50 -5.48 8.65 2.91
N ASP A 51 -6.78 8.55 2.67
CA ASP A 51 -7.37 7.48 1.87
C ASP A 51 -7.20 7.80 0.38
N LEU A 52 -6.41 6.99 -0.32
CA LEU A 52 -6.24 7.13 -1.76
C LEU A 52 -7.41 6.46 -2.49
N PRO A 53 -7.77 6.93 -3.69
CA PRO A 53 -8.74 6.24 -4.53
C PRO A 53 -8.38 4.78 -4.73
N GLY A 54 -9.38 3.90 -4.81
CA GLY A 54 -9.16 2.48 -5.07
C GLY A 54 -8.66 2.25 -6.48
N THR A 55 -7.45 1.71 -6.63
CA THR A 55 -6.78 1.52 -7.92
C THR A 55 -6.21 0.11 -8.03
N TYR A 56 -6.06 -0.37 -9.26
CA TYR A 56 -5.45 -1.68 -9.54
C TYR A 56 -3.97 -1.57 -9.88
N SER A 57 -3.55 -0.40 -10.35
CA SER A 57 -2.17 -0.10 -10.73
C SER A 57 -1.87 1.38 -10.53
N LEU A 58 -0.63 1.78 -10.78
CA LEU A 58 -0.18 3.17 -10.83
C LEU A 58 0.07 3.64 -12.28
N ALA A 59 -0.54 2.97 -13.26
CA ALA A 59 -0.29 3.23 -14.69
C ALA A 59 -0.92 4.54 -15.21
N ALA A 60 -1.74 5.22 -14.41
CA ALA A 60 -2.43 6.47 -14.75
C ALA A 60 -3.45 6.34 -15.91
N ASP A 61 -4.09 5.18 -16.03
CA ASP A 61 -5.10 4.90 -17.05
C ASP A 61 -6.51 5.44 -16.65
N SER A 62 -6.66 5.87 -15.39
CA SER A 62 -7.90 6.45 -14.84
C SER A 62 -7.60 7.68 -13.99
N PRO A 63 -8.60 8.58 -13.79
CA PRO A 63 -8.46 9.72 -12.89
C PRO A 63 -8.04 9.33 -11.46
N GLU A 64 -8.53 8.18 -10.96
CA GLU A 64 -8.22 7.62 -9.67
C GLU A 64 -6.75 7.19 -9.58
N GLU A 65 -6.23 6.53 -10.62
CA GLU A 65 -4.83 6.09 -10.70
C GLU A 65 -3.89 7.28 -10.83
N GLU A 66 -4.27 8.28 -11.64
CA GLU A 66 -3.52 9.53 -11.76
C GLU A 66 -3.39 10.25 -10.40
N VAL A 67 -4.50 10.36 -9.65
CA VAL A 67 -4.50 10.98 -8.32
C VAL A 67 -3.65 10.20 -7.33
N ALA A 68 -3.81 8.88 -7.28
CA ALA A 68 -3.03 8.02 -6.38
C ALA A 68 -1.53 8.10 -6.70
N GLY A 69 -1.16 7.99 -7.98
CA GLY A 69 0.21 8.08 -8.45
C GLY A 69 0.85 9.44 -8.14
N ALA A 70 0.17 10.54 -8.45
CA ALA A 70 0.64 11.90 -8.18
C ALA A 70 0.86 12.14 -6.68
N PHE A 71 -0.07 11.69 -5.83
CA PHE A 71 0.09 11.82 -4.38
C PHE A 71 1.29 11.04 -3.84
N LEU A 72 1.48 9.81 -4.30
CA LEU A 72 2.60 8.97 -3.86
C LEU A 72 3.96 9.53 -4.33
N GLN A 73 4.02 10.08 -5.56
CA GLN A 73 5.23 10.70 -6.10
C GLN A 73 5.53 12.07 -5.48
N SER A 74 4.54 12.74 -4.88
CA SER A 74 4.73 14.08 -4.26
C SER A 74 5.59 14.08 -3.00
N GLY A 75 5.93 12.91 -2.45
CA GLY A 75 6.69 12.79 -1.20
C GLY A 75 5.90 13.19 0.07
N GLN A 76 4.59 13.47 -0.04
CA GLN A 76 3.76 13.87 1.10
C GLN A 76 3.44 12.72 2.07
N ALA A 77 3.68 11.48 1.67
CA ALA A 77 3.45 10.30 2.49
C ALA A 77 4.76 9.76 3.06
N ASP A 78 4.92 9.80 4.38
CA ASP A 78 6.07 9.20 5.07
C ASP A 78 6.03 7.66 5.02
N ALA A 79 4.85 7.07 4.88
CA ALA A 79 4.66 5.64 4.74
C ALA A 79 3.37 5.32 3.99
N VAL A 80 3.30 4.11 3.43
CA VAL A 80 2.13 3.60 2.70
C VAL A 80 1.63 2.30 3.33
N ILE A 81 0.34 2.23 3.64
CA ILE A 81 -0.35 0.99 3.96
C ILE A 81 -1.05 0.51 2.69
N VAL A 82 -0.71 -0.67 2.21
CA VAL A 82 -1.39 -1.30 1.06
C VAL A 82 -2.34 -2.37 1.54
N VAL A 83 -3.63 -2.18 1.30
CA VAL A 83 -4.67 -3.14 1.68
C VAL A 83 -4.93 -4.10 0.53
N VAL A 84 -4.81 -5.39 0.81
CA VAL A 84 -5.06 -6.48 -0.14
C VAL A 84 -6.08 -7.46 0.43
N ASP A 85 -6.83 -8.13 -0.45
CA ASP A 85 -7.79 -9.16 -0.07
C ASP A 85 -7.08 -10.50 0.13
N ALA A 86 -7.20 -11.07 1.33
CA ALA A 86 -6.65 -12.37 1.71
C ALA A 86 -7.14 -13.52 0.81
N SER A 87 -8.36 -13.42 0.27
CA SER A 87 -8.95 -14.45 -0.61
C SER A 87 -8.51 -14.33 -2.07
N CYS A 88 -7.91 -13.19 -2.47
CA CYS A 88 -7.49 -12.89 -3.85
C CYS A 88 -6.17 -12.11 -3.89
N LEU A 89 -5.13 -12.61 -3.22
CA LEU A 89 -3.83 -11.93 -3.08
C LEU A 89 -3.19 -11.56 -4.41
N ARG A 90 -3.25 -12.44 -5.42
CA ARG A 90 -2.60 -12.22 -6.72
C ARG A 90 -2.93 -10.87 -7.32
N ARG A 91 -4.19 -10.44 -7.22
CA ARG A 91 -4.65 -9.18 -7.79
C ARG A 91 -4.12 -7.96 -7.01
N GLY A 92 -4.11 -8.07 -5.67
CA GLY A 92 -3.63 -6.98 -4.81
C GLY A 92 -2.11 -6.83 -4.79
N LEU A 93 -1.39 -7.93 -4.98
CA LEU A 93 0.07 -7.93 -4.97
C LEU A 93 0.68 -7.17 -6.16
N ILE A 94 -0.03 -6.99 -7.27
CA ILE A 94 0.44 -6.17 -8.40
C ILE A 94 0.67 -4.72 -7.94
N LEU A 95 -0.33 -4.12 -7.31
CA LEU A 95 -0.20 -2.76 -6.75
C LEU A 95 0.85 -2.70 -5.64
N ALA A 96 0.88 -3.71 -4.75
CA ALA A 96 1.85 -3.78 -3.67
C ALA A 96 3.30 -3.82 -4.19
N LEU A 97 3.58 -4.57 -5.26
CA LEU A 97 4.88 -4.65 -5.89
C LEU A 97 5.28 -3.32 -6.55
N GLN A 98 4.37 -2.66 -7.26
CA GLN A 98 4.61 -1.34 -7.83
C GLN A 98 4.96 -0.30 -6.77
N LEU A 99 4.22 -0.32 -5.64
CA LEU A 99 4.48 0.58 -4.51
C LEU A 99 5.79 0.25 -3.81
N ARG A 100 6.12 -1.04 -3.66
CA ARG A 100 7.38 -1.48 -3.05
C ARG A 100 8.60 -1.04 -3.84
N GLN A 101 8.50 -0.94 -5.17
CA GLN A 101 9.55 -0.37 -6.02
C GLN A 101 9.76 1.14 -5.82
N GLN A 102 8.73 1.86 -5.35
CA GLN A 102 8.79 3.31 -5.15
C GLN A 102 9.13 3.70 -3.71
N THR A 103 8.79 2.87 -2.73
CA THR A 103 9.03 3.17 -1.32
C THR A 103 9.31 1.91 -0.50
N GLN A 104 10.20 2.05 0.46
CA GLN A 104 10.51 1.03 1.45
C GLN A 104 9.67 1.19 2.71
N ARG A 105 9.07 2.35 2.90
CA ARG A 105 8.19 2.64 4.03
C ARG A 105 6.77 2.17 3.73
N LEU A 106 6.63 0.85 3.56
CA LEU A 106 5.39 0.17 3.18
C LEU A 106 5.01 -0.88 4.23
N VAL A 107 3.72 -0.96 4.54
CA VAL A 107 3.10 -2.06 5.30
C VAL A 107 2.07 -2.73 4.42
N LEU A 108 2.15 -4.05 4.26
CA LEU A 108 1.14 -4.83 3.58
C LEU A 108 0.05 -5.27 4.57
N CYS A 109 -1.16 -4.75 4.41
CA CYS A 109 -2.34 -5.14 5.18
C CYS A 109 -3.13 -6.21 4.42
N VAL A 110 -3.00 -7.47 4.84
CA VAL A 110 -3.77 -8.59 4.30
C VAL A 110 -5.11 -8.65 5.04
N ASN A 111 -6.13 -8.04 4.44
CA ASN A 111 -7.45 -7.89 5.04
C ASN A 111 -8.42 -8.99 4.60
N LEU A 112 -9.61 -9.04 5.21
CA LEU A 112 -10.65 -10.05 4.97
C LEU A 112 -10.19 -11.47 5.34
N MET A 113 -9.33 -11.60 6.34
CA MET A 113 -8.84 -12.90 6.82
C MET A 113 -9.97 -13.82 7.31
N ASP A 114 -11.05 -13.26 7.83
CA ASP A 114 -12.25 -13.99 8.22
C ASP A 114 -13.01 -14.58 7.01
N GLU A 115 -13.01 -13.87 5.89
CA GLU A 115 -13.60 -14.36 4.63
C GLU A 115 -12.71 -15.44 3.98
N ALA A 116 -11.41 -15.23 3.96
CA ALA A 116 -10.44 -16.20 3.48
C ALA A 116 -10.54 -17.52 4.26
N ALA A 117 -10.60 -17.45 5.60
CA ALA A 117 -10.76 -18.63 6.46
C ALA A 117 -12.06 -19.41 6.16
N ARG A 118 -13.19 -18.71 5.94
CA ARG A 118 -14.47 -19.36 5.54
C ARG A 118 -14.37 -20.08 4.19
N ARG A 119 -13.47 -19.66 3.32
CA ARG A 119 -13.19 -20.28 2.01
C ARG A 119 -12.08 -21.33 2.06
N GLY A 120 -11.55 -21.65 3.25
CA GLY A 120 -10.43 -22.57 3.42
C GLY A 120 -9.09 -22.04 2.90
N ILE A 121 -8.95 -20.72 2.74
CA ILE A 121 -7.72 -20.06 2.26
C ILE A 121 -6.92 -19.57 3.46
N THR A 122 -5.64 -19.97 3.54
CA THR A 122 -4.72 -19.54 4.59
C THR A 122 -3.52 -18.85 3.94
N PRO A 123 -3.50 -17.50 3.86
CA PRO A 123 -2.37 -16.74 3.34
C PRO A 123 -1.12 -16.95 4.18
N GLN A 124 0.03 -17.17 3.53
CA GLN A 124 1.33 -17.27 4.20
C GLN A 124 1.93 -15.87 4.41
N THR A 125 1.42 -15.13 5.40
CA THR A 125 1.78 -13.72 5.63
C THR A 125 3.24 -13.53 5.98
N GLU A 126 3.85 -14.43 6.75
CA GLU A 126 5.28 -14.41 7.09
C GLU A 126 6.15 -14.53 5.84
N ARG A 127 5.81 -15.49 4.97
CA ARG A 127 6.53 -15.67 3.70
C ARG A 127 6.38 -14.46 2.78
N LEU A 128 5.21 -13.84 2.74
CA LEU A 128 5.02 -12.58 2.00
C LEU A 128 5.92 -11.47 2.54
N GLY A 129 6.02 -11.35 3.85
CA GLY A 129 6.91 -10.39 4.50
C GLY A 129 8.37 -10.59 4.12
N GLN A 130 8.84 -11.84 4.14
CA GLN A 130 10.21 -12.19 3.74
C GLN A 130 10.48 -11.87 2.25
N LEU A 131 9.55 -12.20 1.37
CA LEU A 131 9.70 -11.98 -0.08
C LEU A 131 9.68 -10.50 -0.46
N LEU A 132 8.83 -9.72 0.18
CA LEU A 132 8.66 -8.29 -0.10
C LEU A 132 9.58 -7.41 0.75
N ASP A 133 10.19 -7.98 1.78
CA ASP A 133 10.99 -7.26 2.78
C ASP A 133 10.21 -6.07 3.38
N VAL A 134 8.97 -6.33 3.81
CA VAL A 134 8.09 -5.37 4.47
C VAL A 134 7.29 -6.02 5.59
N PRO A 135 6.84 -5.27 6.59
CA PRO A 135 5.86 -5.77 7.56
C PRO A 135 4.56 -6.20 6.86
N VAL A 136 4.07 -7.38 7.21
CA VAL A 136 2.78 -7.90 6.72
C VAL A 136 1.87 -8.13 7.91
N VAL A 137 0.71 -7.50 7.90
CA VAL A 137 -0.28 -7.58 8.98
C VAL A 137 -1.56 -8.23 8.49
N ALA A 138 -1.94 -9.35 9.09
CA ALA A 138 -3.21 -10.02 8.85
C ALA A 138 -4.34 -9.31 9.60
N THR A 139 -5.38 -8.90 8.90
CA THR A 139 -6.50 -8.17 9.49
C THR A 139 -7.87 -8.74 9.12
N ALA A 140 -8.82 -8.59 10.03
CA ALA A 140 -10.24 -8.68 9.76
C ALA A 140 -10.86 -7.36 10.27
N ALA A 141 -10.80 -6.34 9.43
CA ALA A 141 -11.07 -4.96 9.84
C ALA A 141 -12.48 -4.76 10.40
N ARG A 142 -13.47 -5.53 9.91
CA ARG A 142 -14.85 -5.50 10.42
C ARG A 142 -14.92 -5.82 11.92
N SER A 143 -14.21 -6.84 12.38
CA SER A 143 -14.14 -7.24 13.79
C SER A 143 -13.08 -6.47 14.61
N GLY A 144 -12.21 -5.69 13.95
CA GLY A 144 -11.11 -4.98 14.58
C GLY A 144 -9.83 -5.80 14.77
N LYS A 145 -9.82 -7.08 14.37
CA LYS A 145 -8.65 -7.96 14.51
C LYS A 145 -7.47 -7.45 13.67
N GLY A 146 -6.28 -7.39 14.27
CA GLY A 146 -5.04 -6.99 13.61
C GLY A 146 -4.84 -5.46 13.47
N LEU A 147 -5.84 -4.61 13.79
CA LEU A 147 -5.73 -3.17 13.59
C LEU A 147 -4.77 -2.48 14.57
N ALA A 148 -4.61 -3.00 15.78
CA ALA A 148 -3.61 -2.48 16.73
C ALA A 148 -2.19 -2.70 16.20
N GLU A 149 -1.93 -3.89 15.67
CA GLU A 149 -0.66 -4.22 15.04
C GLU A 149 -0.43 -3.39 13.77
N LEU A 150 -1.48 -3.19 12.96
CA LEU A 150 -1.37 -2.35 11.75
C LEU A 150 -0.96 -0.91 12.09
N ARG A 151 -1.53 -0.30 13.17
CA ARG A 151 -1.12 1.02 13.65
C ARG A 151 0.33 1.04 14.11
N HIS A 152 0.73 0.00 14.84
CA HIS A 152 2.10 -0.14 15.34
C HIS A 152 3.08 -0.21 14.17
N GLN A 153 2.88 -1.11 13.22
CA GLN A 153 3.75 -1.27 12.06
C GLN A 153 3.78 -0.03 11.18
N ALA A 154 2.65 0.65 10.97
CA ALA A 154 2.61 1.90 10.22
C ALA A 154 3.45 3.01 10.89
N ALA A 155 3.39 3.12 12.21
CA ALA A 155 4.21 4.07 12.95
C ALA A 155 5.71 3.73 12.90
N GLU A 156 6.05 2.43 12.98
CA GLU A 156 7.45 1.98 12.91
C GLU A 156 8.07 2.25 11.54
N VAL A 157 7.35 1.96 10.44
CA VAL A 157 7.91 2.23 9.10
C VAL A 157 8.05 3.72 8.80
N CYS A 158 7.24 4.60 9.42
CA CYS A 158 7.42 6.06 9.31
C CYS A 158 8.75 6.53 9.92
N ARG A 159 9.27 5.80 10.91
CA ARG A 159 10.51 6.16 11.61
C ARG A 159 11.78 5.58 10.96
N ARG A 160 11.61 4.64 10.01
CA ARG A 160 12.76 4.05 9.32
C ARG A 160 13.50 5.10 8.51
N GLU A 161 14.83 5.09 8.59
CA GLU A 161 15.63 5.89 7.68
C GLU A 161 15.47 5.40 6.23
N PRO A 162 15.59 6.29 5.24
CA PRO A 162 15.64 5.88 3.84
C PRO A 162 16.81 4.91 3.63
N TRP A 163 16.56 3.82 2.98
CA TRP A 163 17.55 2.79 2.74
C TRP A 163 18.30 3.05 1.42
N GLU A 164 19.60 2.91 1.40
CA GLU A 164 20.41 3.18 0.21
C GLU A 164 20.39 2.03 -0.80
N ASP A 165 20.28 0.77 -0.32
CA ASP A 165 20.21 -0.42 -1.18
C ASP A 165 18.76 -0.92 -1.32
N GLY A 166 18.05 -0.34 -2.30
CA GLY A 166 16.65 -0.65 -2.52
C GLY A 166 16.41 -2.13 -2.90
N TRP A 167 15.40 -2.73 -2.28
CA TRP A 167 14.84 -3.99 -2.74
C TRP A 167 14.48 -3.89 -4.23
N ARG A 168 14.83 -4.89 -5.02
CA ARG A 168 14.51 -4.97 -6.44
C ARG A 168 13.64 -6.18 -6.73
N LEU A 169 12.61 -5.96 -7.54
CA LEU A 169 11.87 -7.05 -8.14
C LEU A 169 12.77 -7.68 -9.23
N THR A 170 13.04 -8.96 -9.09
CA THR A 170 13.78 -9.71 -10.11
C THR A 170 12.78 -10.34 -11.07
N TYR A 171 12.90 -10.03 -12.34
CA TYR A 171 12.07 -10.58 -13.40
C TYR A 171 12.65 -11.88 -13.96
N ALA A 172 11.90 -12.57 -14.80
CA ALA A 172 12.41 -13.71 -15.54
C ALA A 172 13.60 -13.30 -16.44
N PRO A 173 14.61 -14.16 -16.64
CA PRO A 173 15.86 -13.79 -17.35
C PRO A 173 15.68 -13.06 -18.68
N PRO A 174 14.71 -13.39 -19.55
CA PRO A 174 14.50 -12.65 -20.80
C PRO A 174 14.09 -11.19 -20.59
N VAL A 175 13.32 -10.91 -19.52
CA VAL A 175 12.88 -9.55 -19.17
C VAL A 175 14.03 -8.76 -18.59
N GLU A 176 14.82 -9.35 -17.70
CA GLU A 176 16.04 -8.72 -17.15
C GLU A 176 17.04 -8.36 -18.26
N ALA A 177 17.24 -9.24 -19.22
CA ALA A 177 18.11 -8.96 -20.37
C ALA A 177 17.60 -7.77 -21.20
N ALA A 178 16.29 -7.70 -21.45
CA ALA A 178 15.69 -6.59 -22.19
C ALA A 178 15.82 -5.25 -21.42
N LEU A 179 15.61 -5.26 -20.11
CA LEU A 179 15.77 -4.07 -19.25
C LEU A 179 17.22 -3.57 -19.27
N GLY A 180 18.20 -4.47 -19.16
CA GLY A 180 19.62 -4.11 -19.23
C GLY A 180 20.03 -3.47 -20.58
N LEU A 181 19.44 -3.90 -21.69
CA LEU A 181 19.65 -3.29 -22.99
C LEU A 181 19.08 -1.87 -23.06
N LEU A 182 17.89 -1.65 -22.50
CA LEU A 182 17.26 -0.33 -22.44
C LEU A 182 18.05 0.65 -21.57
N GLU A 183 18.50 0.24 -20.39
CA GLU A 183 19.32 1.06 -19.49
C GLU A 183 20.64 1.49 -20.17
N THR A 184 21.29 0.56 -20.85
CA THR A 184 22.54 0.83 -21.58
C THR A 184 22.31 1.81 -22.76
N GLY A 185 21.17 1.67 -23.46
CA GLY A 185 20.78 2.55 -24.56
C GLY A 185 20.43 3.97 -24.09
N MET A 186 19.85 4.14 -22.92
CA MET A 186 19.54 5.44 -22.33
C MET A 186 20.78 6.16 -21.79
N SER A 187 21.74 5.42 -21.21
CA SER A 187 22.98 6.01 -20.68
C SER A 187 23.90 6.55 -21.78
N ARG A 188 23.79 6.06 -23.03
CA ARG A 188 24.56 6.55 -24.18
C ARG A 188 24.00 7.81 -24.86
N ARG A 189 22.83 8.29 -24.42
CA ARG A 189 22.16 9.48 -24.97
C ARG A 189 22.23 10.72 -24.06
N ARG A 190 23.01 10.65 -22.99
CA ARG A 190 23.37 11.79 -22.11
C ARG A 190 24.87 12.20 -22.36
#